data_7c8fab7cdf6b5efb2bdfad33bf111f24
#
_entry.id   7c8fab7cdf6b5efb2bdfad33bf111f24
#
_cell.length_a   1.000
_cell.length_b   1.000
_cell.length_c   1.000
_cell.angle_alpha   90.00
_cell.angle_beta   90.00
_cell.angle_gamma   90.00
#
_symmetry.space_group_name_H-M   'P 1'
#
loop_
_entity.id
_entity.type
_entity.pdbx_description
1 polymer ?
#
loop_
_entity_poly.entity_id
_entity_poly.type
_entity_poly.pdbx_seq_one_letter_code
_entity_poly.pdbx_strand_id
1 'polypeptide(L)'
;MLSTLALHLGAHKTATTLLQREFEARRRELLRLGTAYLGPGDLRDEPSLVFPVPEMHPDRVAEVQGRTAQRLENMVPGALGDRRSRLLLSEENILGTPRLTLRHRTLYPGLIARLGALPAAWDMDQTRIFLSVRDYAGFFASCHSTVAQQGVWLPFGARERAALARLPRRWPDVVADIRATIPEARVTVWRYEELCATGQAMVEAMTGGPFEIDMDQSGAMGALSAGAMARIAAASA
;
A
#
# COMPACT_ATOMS: atom_id res chain seq x y z
N MET A 1 -6.34 -6.87 -23.62
CA MET A 1 -5.42 -7.71 -22.83
C MET A 1 -4.51 -6.76 -22.03
N LEU A 2 -4.23 -7.03 -20.74
CA LEU A 2 -3.32 -6.22 -19.91
C LEU A 2 -1.90 -6.34 -20.46
N SER A 3 -1.26 -5.21 -20.79
CA SER A 3 0.11 -5.18 -21.29
C SER A 3 1.09 -4.48 -20.34
N THR A 4 0.58 -3.68 -19.40
CA THR A 4 1.42 -2.98 -18.42
C THR A 4 0.65 -2.84 -17.11
N LEU A 5 1.25 -3.28 -16.01
CA LEU A 5 0.76 -3.07 -14.66
C LEU A 5 1.64 -2.07 -13.92
N ALA A 6 1.06 -0.97 -13.44
CA ALA A 6 1.65 -0.10 -12.43
C ALA A 6 1.03 -0.47 -11.08
N LEU A 7 1.77 -1.14 -10.23
CA LEU A 7 1.33 -1.58 -8.91
C LEU A 7 1.84 -0.61 -7.85
N HIS A 8 0.98 0.32 -7.42
CA HIS A 8 1.29 1.26 -6.36
C HIS A 8 0.96 0.63 -5.01
N LEU A 9 1.98 0.07 -4.39
CA LEU A 9 1.88 -0.49 -3.05
C LEU A 9 1.92 0.60 -1.97
N GLY A 10 2.53 1.76 -2.26
CA GLY A 10 2.83 2.79 -1.27
C GLY A 10 3.62 2.19 -0.11
N ALA A 11 3.79 2.87 1.00
CA ALA A 11 3.68 2.28 2.33
C ALA A 11 2.55 3.04 3.01
N HIS A 12 1.94 2.47 4.01
CA HIS A 12 0.98 3.23 4.83
C HIS A 12 1.63 4.51 5.33
N LYS A 13 0.87 5.59 5.42
CA LYS A 13 1.33 6.89 5.97
C LYS A 13 2.42 7.60 5.15
N THR A 14 2.42 7.37 3.83
CA THR A 14 3.30 8.02 2.86
C THR A 14 2.52 8.76 1.77
N ALA A 15 1.43 9.44 2.14
CA ALA A 15 0.52 10.18 1.26
C ALA A 15 -0.25 9.30 0.24
N THR A 16 -0.29 7.97 0.39
CA THR A 16 -1.05 7.08 -0.49
C THR A 16 -2.50 7.52 -0.67
N THR A 17 -3.16 7.94 0.40
CA THR A 17 -4.56 8.41 0.35
C THR A 17 -4.73 9.68 -0.49
N LEU A 18 -3.75 10.60 -0.51
CA LEU A 18 -3.78 11.77 -1.39
C LEU A 18 -3.76 11.31 -2.85
N LEU A 19 -2.77 10.51 -3.22
CA LEU A 19 -2.64 9.98 -4.57
C LEU A 19 -3.88 9.19 -5.01
N GLN A 20 -4.39 8.33 -4.15
CA GLN A 20 -5.59 7.53 -4.41
C GLN A 20 -6.84 8.40 -4.64
N ARG A 21 -7.03 9.47 -3.87
CA ARG A 21 -8.13 10.42 -4.06
C ARG A 21 -8.03 11.16 -5.38
N GLU A 22 -6.83 11.63 -5.75
CA GLU A 22 -6.60 12.30 -7.01
C GLU A 22 -6.83 11.36 -8.20
N PHE A 23 -6.33 10.12 -8.15
CA PHE A 23 -6.57 9.12 -9.18
C PHE A 23 -8.07 8.78 -9.31
N GLU A 24 -8.76 8.65 -8.18
CA GLU A 24 -10.20 8.37 -8.15
C GLU A 24 -11.02 9.53 -8.75
N ALA A 25 -10.78 10.76 -8.29
CA ALA A 25 -11.51 11.94 -8.74
C ALA A 25 -11.30 12.21 -10.24
N ARG A 26 -10.14 11.84 -10.76
CA ARG A 26 -9.72 12.14 -12.14
C ARG A 26 -9.59 10.88 -13.00
N ARG A 27 -10.35 9.82 -12.73
CA ARG A 27 -10.37 8.57 -13.53
C ARG A 27 -10.53 8.83 -15.04
N ARG A 28 -11.35 9.81 -15.44
CA ARG A 28 -11.53 10.16 -16.86
C ARG A 28 -10.27 10.69 -17.51
N GLU A 29 -9.44 11.38 -16.76
CA GLU A 29 -8.15 11.87 -17.25
C GLU A 29 -7.15 10.72 -17.40
N LEU A 30 -7.04 9.85 -16.42
CA LEU A 30 -6.26 8.60 -16.52
C LEU A 30 -6.67 7.78 -17.76
N LEU A 31 -7.96 7.69 -18.03
CA LEU A 31 -8.47 6.98 -19.20
C LEU A 31 -8.05 7.63 -20.52
N ARG A 32 -7.90 8.98 -20.58
CA ARG A 32 -7.35 9.67 -21.76
C ARG A 32 -5.87 9.38 -21.97
N LEU A 33 -5.11 9.14 -20.88
CA LEU A 33 -3.73 8.68 -20.93
C LEU A 33 -3.60 7.17 -21.26
N GLY A 34 -4.72 6.49 -21.52
CA GLY A 34 -4.74 5.05 -21.80
C GLY A 34 -4.59 4.17 -20.56
N THR A 35 -4.68 4.74 -19.36
CA THR A 35 -4.52 4.04 -18.08
C THR A 35 -5.86 3.84 -17.39
N ALA A 36 -6.23 2.59 -17.12
CA ALA A 36 -7.32 2.24 -16.22
C ALA A 36 -6.85 2.31 -14.76
N TYR A 37 -7.75 2.58 -13.84
CA TYR A 37 -7.44 2.67 -12.42
C TYR A 37 -8.32 1.73 -11.60
N LEU A 38 -7.68 0.99 -10.69
CA LEU A 38 -8.31 0.26 -9.60
C LEU A 38 -7.70 0.74 -8.29
N GLY A 39 -8.53 1.25 -7.42
CA GLY A 39 -8.14 1.80 -6.12
C GLY A 39 -8.92 1.21 -4.96
N PRO A 40 -8.75 1.75 -3.74
CA PRO A 40 -9.42 1.25 -2.55
C PRO A 40 -10.94 1.16 -2.65
N GLY A 41 -11.59 2.08 -3.37
CA GLY A 41 -13.04 2.04 -3.61
C GLY A 41 -13.47 0.76 -4.32
N ASP A 42 -12.71 0.36 -5.36
CA ASP A 42 -13.03 -0.87 -6.10
C ASP A 42 -12.66 -2.14 -5.34
N LEU A 43 -11.55 -2.10 -4.58
CA LEU A 43 -10.89 -3.28 -4.01
C LEU A 43 -11.44 -3.66 -2.63
N ARG A 44 -11.99 -2.68 -1.89
CA ARG A 44 -12.49 -2.85 -0.53
C ARG A 44 -14.01 -2.93 -0.42
N ASP A 45 -14.74 -2.66 -1.52
CA ASP A 45 -16.19 -2.86 -1.59
C ASP A 45 -16.54 -4.36 -1.53
N GLU A 46 -17.75 -4.65 -1.05
CA GLU A 46 -18.17 -6.05 -0.86
C GLU A 46 -18.43 -6.79 -2.18
N PRO A 47 -17.95 -8.01 -2.31
CA PRO A 47 -17.04 -8.73 -1.43
C PRO A 47 -15.61 -8.15 -1.50
N SER A 48 -15.06 -7.69 -0.38
CA SER A 48 -13.73 -7.07 -0.33
C SER A 48 -12.60 -8.06 -0.62
N LEU A 49 -11.44 -7.55 -1.08
CA LEU A 49 -10.23 -8.37 -1.18
C LEU A 49 -9.76 -8.80 0.21
N VAL A 50 -9.48 -10.07 0.37
CA VAL A 50 -8.94 -10.63 1.60
C VAL A 50 -7.53 -11.14 1.34
N PHE A 51 -6.58 -10.74 2.18
CA PHE A 51 -5.19 -11.16 2.08
C PHE A 51 -4.80 -12.07 3.25
N PRO A 52 -3.84 -12.99 3.04
CA PRO A 52 -3.32 -13.81 4.13
C PRO A 52 -2.78 -12.97 5.30
N VAL A 53 -2.89 -13.51 6.50
CA VAL A 53 -2.32 -12.94 7.72
C VAL A 53 -1.27 -13.88 8.30
N PRO A 54 -0.29 -13.39 9.09
CA PRO A 54 0.86 -14.19 9.54
C PRO A 54 0.49 -15.47 10.29
N GLU A 55 -0.62 -15.46 11.03
CA GLU A 55 -1.06 -16.59 11.86
C GLU A 55 -1.98 -17.58 11.12
N MET A 56 -2.22 -17.37 9.83
CA MET A 56 -3.11 -18.21 9.03
C MET A 56 -2.47 -19.56 8.75
N HIS A 57 -3.25 -20.64 8.87
CA HIS A 57 -2.80 -21.98 8.51
C HIS A 57 -2.44 -22.06 7.01
N PRO A 58 -1.37 -22.78 6.61
CA PRO A 58 -0.91 -22.86 5.22
C PRO A 58 -2.01 -23.18 4.20
N ASP A 59 -2.90 -24.14 4.49
CA ASP A 59 -4.00 -24.52 3.58
C ASP A 59 -4.97 -23.35 3.35
N ARG A 60 -5.24 -22.56 4.40
CA ARG A 60 -6.08 -21.37 4.30
C ARG A 60 -5.34 -20.23 3.56
N VAL A 61 -4.02 -20.15 3.67
CA VAL A 61 -3.23 -19.19 2.88
C VAL A 61 -3.44 -19.45 1.40
N ALA A 62 -3.27 -20.68 0.93
CA ALA A 62 -3.46 -21.05 -0.48
C ALA A 62 -4.89 -20.77 -0.98
N GLU A 63 -5.89 -21.09 -0.17
CA GLU A 63 -7.30 -20.81 -0.49
C GLU A 63 -7.56 -19.29 -0.62
N VAL A 64 -7.07 -18.50 0.32
CA VAL A 64 -7.24 -17.03 0.31
C VAL A 64 -6.50 -16.42 -0.87
N GLN A 65 -5.27 -16.87 -1.15
CA GLN A 65 -4.50 -16.45 -2.32
C GLN A 65 -5.27 -16.69 -3.61
N GLY A 66 -5.78 -17.92 -3.82
CA GLY A 66 -6.52 -18.27 -5.03
C GLY A 66 -7.78 -17.44 -5.22
N ARG A 67 -8.56 -17.23 -4.16
CA ARG A 67 -9.77 -16.37 -4.22
C ARG A 67 -9.45 -14.92 -4.55
N THR A 68 -8.40 -14.40 -3.93
CA THR A 68 -7.98 -13.00 -4.16
C THR A 68 -7.44 -12.81 -5.57
N ALA A 69 -6.60 -13.74 -6.06
CA ALA A 69 -6.11 -13.72 -7.43
C ALA A 69 -7.27 -13.77 -8.45
N GLN A 70 -8.19 -14.72 -8.28
CA GLN A 70 -9.36 -14.84 -9.17
C GLN A 70 -10.22 -13.58 -9.19
N ARG A 71 -10.42 -12.95 -8.03
CA ARG A 71 -11.18 -11.71 -7.97
C ARG A 71 -10.47 -10.58 -8.71
N LEU A 72 -9.17 -10.41 -8.50
CA LEU A 72 -8.38 -9.41 -9.23
C LEU A 72 -8.43 -9.65 -10.74
N GLU A 73 -8.29 -10.89 -11.19
CA GLU A 73 -8.42 -11.26 -12.60
C GLU A 73 -9.79 -10.87 -13.18
N ASN A 74 -10.87 -11.09 -12.43
CA ASN A 74 -12.22 -10.76 -12.87
C ASN A 74 -12.48 -9.25 -12.95
N MET A 75 -11.77 -8.44 -12.16
CA MET A 75 -11.93 -6.97 -12.16
C MET A 75 -11.21 -6.30 -13.34
N VAL A 76 -10.09 -6.85 -13.79
CA VAL A 76 -9.23 -6.22 -14.81
C VAL A 76 -9.93 -6.00 -16.15
N PRO A 77 -10.66 -6.95 -16.74
CA PRO A 77 -11.35 -6.72 -18.01
C PRO A 77 -12.34 -5.56 -17.95
N GLY A 78 -13.12 -5.47 -16.87
CA GLY A 78 -14.07 -4.38 -16.65
C GLY A 78 -13.38 -3.02 -16.53
N ALA A 79 -12.25 -2.97 -15.83
CA ALA A 79 -11.47 -1.74 -15.67
C ALA A 79 -10.81 -1.30 -16.99
N LEU A 80 -10.24 -2.23 -17.75
CA LEU A 80 -9.55 -1.93 -19.01
C LEU A 80 -10.52 -1.53 -20.13
N GLY A 81 -11.67 -2.18 -20.25
CA GLY A 81 -12.54 -2.06 -21.43
C GLY A 81 -11.81 -2.49 -22.70
N ASP A 82 -12.37 -2.10 -23.88
CA ASP A 82 -11.93 -2.64 -25.18
C ASP A 82 -10.60 -2.06 -25.71
N ARG A 83 -10.16 -0.93 -25.20
CA ARG A 83 -9.06 -0.16 -25.82
C ARG A 83 -7.86 0.10 -24.93
N ARG A 84 -7.85 -0.39 -23.69
CA ARG A 84 -6.79 -0.12 -22.73
C ARG A 84 -6.01 -1.37 -22.42
N SER A 85 -4.71 -1.18 -22.25
CA SER A 85 -3.81 -2.27 -21.93
C SER A 85 -2.97 -1.98 -20.69
N ARG A 86 -3.06 -0.74 -20.14
CA ARG A 86 -2.36 -0.31 -18.93
C ARG A 86 -3.32 -0.22 -17.76
N LEU A 87 -2.92 -0.77 -16.61
CA LEU A 87 -3.63 -0.70 -15.36
C LEU A 87 -2.75 -0.04 -14.29
N LEU A 88 -3.27 0.97 -13.60
CA LEU A 88 -2.76 1.44 -12.32
C LEU A 88 -3.60 0.84 -11.21
N LEU A 89 -3.02 -0.08 -10.45
CA LEU A 89 -3.62 -0.65 -9.25
C LEU A 89 -2.96 -0.05 -8.01
N SER A 90 -3.73 0.60 -7.15
CA SER A 90 -3.22 1.25 -5.94
C SER A 90 -3.89 0.70 -4.68
N GLU A 91 -3.14 -0.08 -3.90
CA GLU A 91 -3.62 -0.68 -2.65
C GLU A 91 -2.47 -1.00 -1.70
N GLU A 92 -2.32 -0.20 -0.65
CA GLU A 92 -1.27 -0.39 0.36
C GLU A 92 -1.52 -1.61 1.26
N ASN A 93 -2.77 -2.07 1.38
CA ASN A 93 -3.06 -3.28 2.15
C ASN A 93 -2.51 -4.56 1.52
N ILE A 94 -2.03 -4.52 0.28
CA ILE A 94 -1.25 -5.63 -0.30
C ILE A 94 0.02 -5.88 0.52
N LEU A 95 0.69 -4.83 1.01
CA LEU A 95 1.85 -4.99 1.90
C LEU A 95 1.48 -5.61 3.26
N GLY A 96 0.31 -5.29 3.78
CA GLY A 96 -0.15 -5.63 5.12
C GLY A 96 -0.99 -4.51 5.71
N THR A 97 -1.07 -4.42 7.03
CA THR A 97 -1.81 -3.34 7.71
C THR A 97 -0.99 -2.71 8.83
N PRO A 98 -1.25 -1.44 9.19
CA PRO A 98 -0.63 -0.80 10.35
C PRO A 98 -0.80 -1.60 11.64
N ARG A 99 -1.97 -2.21 11.85
CA ARG A 99 -2.27 -3.04 13.02
C ARG A 99 -1.36 -4.27 13.10
N LEU A 100 -1.17 -5.00 12.00
CA LEU A 100 -0.28 -6.16 11.97
C LEU A 100 1.17 -5.74 12.20
N THR A 101 1.63 -4.66 11.57
CA THR A 101 2.97 -4.10 11.72
C THR A 101 3.27 -3.76 13.19
N LEU A 102 2.33 -3.10 13.89
CA LEU A 102 2.50 -2.75 15.30
C LEU A 102 2.42 -3.97 16.21
N ARG A 103 1.46 -4.86 16.00
CA ARG A 103 1.27 -6.07 16.79
C ARG A 103 2.50 -6.97 16.78
N HIS A 104 3.08 -7.18 15.60
CA HIS A 104 4.27 -8.02 15.41
C HIS A 104 5.59 -7.27 15.58
N ARG A 105 5.55 -5.93 15.80
CA ARG A 105 6.75 -5.08 15.94
C ARG A 105 7.74 -5.28 14.78
N THR A 106 7.24 -5.43 13.59
CA THR A 106 8.04 -5.63 12.37
C THR A 106 7.33 -5.04 11.15
N LEU A 107 8.08 -4.63 10.14
CA LEU A 107 7.50 -4.11 8.91
C LEU A 107 6.82 -5.24 8.14
N TYR A 108 5.52 -5.08 7.88
CA TYR A 108 4.72 -5.91 6.99
C TYR A 108 4.94 -7.43 7.15
N PRO A 109 4.62 -7.99 8.33
CA PRO A 109 4.67 -9.44 8.53
C PRO A 109 3.71 -10.12 7.56
N GLY A 110 4.14 -11.23 6.95
CA GLY A 110 3.33 -11.97 5.97
C GLY A 110 3.31 -11.39 4.55
N LEU A 111 4.18 -10.41 4.23
CA LEU A 111 4.25 -9.77 2.91
C LEU A 111 4.35 -10.78 1.76
N ILE A 112 5.22 -11.78 1.86
CA ILE A 112 5.43 -12.79 0.81
C ILE A 112 4.13 -13.53 0.49
N ALA A 113 3.42 -13.99 1.53
CA ALA A 113 2.14 -14.67 1.34
C ALA A 113 1.08 -13.75 0.71
N ARG A 114 1.11 -12.46 1.01
CA ARG A 114 0.19 -11.47 0.45
C ARG A 114 0.51 -11.16 -1.02
N LEU A 115 1.77 -11.04 -1.37
CA LEU A 115 2.19 -10.90 -2.77
C LEU A 115 1.85 -12.14 -3.61
N GLY A 116 1.89 -13.33 -2.99
CA GLY A 116 1.44 -14.58 -3.63
C GLY A 116 -0.07 -14.63 -3.92
N ALA A 117 -0.85 -13.63 -3.47
CA ALA A 117 -2.26 -13.48 -3.85
C ALA A 117 -2.46 -12.65 -5.14
N LEU A 118 -1.39 -12.12 -5.73
CA LEU A 118 -1.46 -11.47 -7.03
C LEU A 118 -1.63 -12.53 -8.12
N PRO A 119 -2.41 -12.25 -9.18
CA PRO A 119 -2.64 -13.21 -10.25
C PRO A 119 -1.36 -13.65 -10.96
N ALA A 120 -1.12 -14.94 -11.02
CA ALA A 120 0.01 -15.51 -11.78
C ALA A 120 -0.11 -15.28 -13.31
N ALA A 121 -1.33 -15.05 -13.80
CA ALA A 121 -1.59 -14.76 -15.21
C ALA A 121 -1.18 -13.34 -15.63
N TRP A 122 -0.81 -12.47 -14.70
CA TRP A 122 -0.34 -11.14 -15.03
C TRP A 122 1.12 -11.20 -15.52
N ASP A 123 1.39 -10.46 -16.59
CA ASP A 123 2.77 -10.33 -17.12
C ASP A 123 3.61 -9.51 -16.16
N MET A 124 4.42 -10.19 -15.37
CA MET A 124 5.26 -9.55 -14.35
C MET A 124 6.47 -8.84 -14.95
N ASP A 125 6.92 -9.20 -16.16
CA ASP A 125 8.00 -8.49 -16.88
C ASP A 125 7.58 -7.07 -17.25
N GLN A 126 6.28 -6.84 -17.47
CA GLN A 126 5.71 -5.53 -17.75
C GLN A 126 5.16 -4.85 -16.50
N THR A 127 5.42 -5.40 -15.31
CA THR A 127 4.98 -4.86 -14.04
C THR A 127 6.01 -3.89 -13.48
N ARG A 128 5.53 -2.72 -13.08
CA ARG A 128 6.28 -1.71 -12.32
C ARG A 128 5.68 -1.56 -10.94
N ILE A 129 6.47 -1.85 -9.92
CA ILE A 129 6.05 -1.73 -8.52
C ILE A 129 6.57 -0.42 -7.97
N PHE A 130 5.68 0.35 -7.34
CA PHE A 130 5.95 1.65 -6.75
C PHE A 130 5.78 1.56 -5.22
N LEU A 131 6.88 1.80 -4.49
CA LEU A 131 6.94 1.73 -3.04
C LEU A 131 7.47 3.04 -2.46
N SER A 132 6.65 3.76 -1.71
CA SER A 132 7.12 4.86 -0.88
C SER A 132 7.59 4.33 0.48
N VAL A 133 8.72 4.78 0.95
CA VAL A 133 9.23 4.48 2.30
C VAL A 133 9.31 5.77 3.12
N ARG A 134 9.31 5.63 4.44
CA ARG A 134 9.33 6.76 5.37
C ARG A 134 10.32 6.48 6.50
N ASP A 135 10.81 7.54 7.17
CA ASP A 135 11.57 7.38 8.40
C ASP A 135 10.80 6.53 9.42
N TYR A 136 11.51 5.68 10.15
CA TYR A 136 10.85 4.70 11.02
C TYR A 136 10.08 5.35 12.17
N ALA A 137 10.57 6.43 12.75
CA ALA A 137 9.91 7.10 13.86
C ALA A 137 8.57 7.70 13.42
N GLY A 138 8.56 8.44 12.31
CA GLY A 138 7.37 9.01 11.70
C GLY A 138 6.39 7.93 11.22
N PHE A 139 6.89 6.86 10.62
CA PHE A 139 6.07 5.74 10.17
C PHE A 139 5.33 5.06 11.32
N PHE A 140 6.04 4.63 12.37
CA PHE A 140 5.43 3.91 13.49
C PHE A 140 4.52 4.79 14.33
N ALA A 141 4.90 6.05 14.59
CA ALA A 141 4.03 7.01 15.27
C ALA A 141 2.71 7.23 14.50
N SER A 142 2.80 7.36 13.19
CA SER A 142 1.63 7.55 12.33
C SER A 142 0.77 6.28 12.23
N CYS A 143 1.37 5.09 12.18
CA CYS A 143 0.66 3.82 12.26
C CYS A 143 -0.10 3.68 13.58
N HIS A 144 0.55 4.00 14.70
CA HIS A 144 -0.08 3.97 16.02
C HIS A 144 -1.26 4.93 16.11
N SER A 145 -1.10 6.18 15.65
CA SER A 145 -2.19 7.15 15.55
C SER A 145 -3.39 6.62 14.75
N THR A 146 -3.14 5.98 13.62
CA THR A 146 -4.21 5.42 12.77
C THR A 146 -4.96 4.29 13.47
N VAL A 147 -4.25 3.37 14.12
CA VAL A 147 -4.85 2.24 14.83
C VAL A 147 -5.67 2.71 16.03
N ALA A 148 -5.18 3.75 16.74
CA ALA A 148 -5.92 4.38 17.82
C ALA A 148 -7.20 5.08 17.34
N GLN A 149 -7.19 5.75 16.18
CA GLN A 149 -8.37 6.34 15.54
C GLN A 149 -9.43 5.29 15.17
N GLN A 150 -9.01 4.06 14.90
CA GLN A 150 -9.88 2.91 14.63
C GLN A 150 -10.43 2.26 15.91
N GLY A 151 -10.23 2.86 17.08
CA GLY A 151 -10.69 2.35 18.37
C GLY A 151 -9.85 1.20 18.94
N VAL A 152 -8.68 0.93 18.37
CA VAL A 152 -7.77 -0.13 18.85
C VAL A 152 -6.58 0.51 19.53
N TRP A 153 -6.51 0.39 20.85
CA TRP A 153 -5.36 0.84 21.61
C TRP A 153 -4.28 -0.23 21.65
N LEU A 154 -3.08 0.11 21.21
CA LEU A 154 -1.87 -0.69 21.38
C LEU A 154 -0.86 0.11 22.19
N PRO A 155 -0.17 -0.50 23.17
CA PRO A 155 0.86 0.20 23.94
C PRO A 155 1.94 0.79 23.02
N PHE A 156 2.34 2.05 23.27
CA PHE A 156 3.39 2.74 22.54
C PHE A 156 4.29 3.54 23.49
N GLY A 157 4.63 2.91 24.62
CA GLY A 157 5.49 3.45 25.66
C GLY A 157 6.98 3.38 25.30
N ALA A 158 7.84 3.64 26.30
CA ALA A 158 9.29 3.60 26.12
C ALA A 158 9.79 2.22 25.70
N ARG A 159 9.20 1.14 26.25
CA ARG A 159 9.54 -0.25 25.92
C ARG A 159 9.27 -0.57 24.45
N GLU A 160 8.10 -0.20 23.96
CA GLU A 160 7.70 -0.44 22.56
C GLU A 160 8.57 0.36 21.61
N ARG A 161 8.84 1.64 21.90
CA ARG A 161 9.76 2.47 21.10
C ARG A 161 11.17 1.90 21.07
N ALA A 162 11.70 1.43 22.21
CA ALA A 162 13.01 0.78 22.28
C ALA A 162 13.06 -0.52 21.46
N ALA A 163 11.96 -1.30 21.44
CA ALA A 163 11.86 -2.49 20.61
C ALA A 163 11.85 -2.13 19.10
N LEU A 164 11.12 -1.08 18.73
CA LEU A 164 11.08 -0.59 17.35
C LEU A 164 12.43 0.01 16.89
N ALA A 165 13.23 0.58 17.80
CA ALA A 165 14.59 1.04 17.46
C ALA A 165 15.52 -0.12 17.06
N ARG A 166 15.19 -1.36 17.44
CA ARG A 166 15.93 -2.59 17.14
C ARG A 166 15.19 -3.45 16.11
N LEU A 167 14.50 -2.83 15.15
CA LEU A 167 13.70 -3.55 14.16
C LEU A 167 14.46 -4.73 13.57
N PRO A 168 13.89 -5.95 13.65
CA PRO A 168 14.47 -7.13 13.03
C PRO A 168 14.37 -7.08 11.50
N ARG A 169 13.49 -6.24 10.97
CA ARG A 169 13.17 -6.10 9.54
C ARG A 169 13.05 -4.61 9.19
N ARG A 170 13.75 -4.19 8.15
CA ARG A 170 13.87 -2.80 7.68
C ARG A 170 13.32 -2.64 6.27
N TRP A 171 13.30 -1.40 5.74
CA TRP A 171 12.83 -1.15 4.37
C TRP A 171 13.61 -1.92 3.30
N PRO A 172 14.95 -2.06 3.37
CA PRO A 172 15.66 -2.91 2.42
C PRO A 172 15.19 -4.37 2.42
N ASP A 173 14.81 -4.93 3.57
CA ASP A 173 14.29 -6.30 3.65
C ASP A 173 12.91 -6.41 3.00
N VAL A 174 12.06 -5.39 3.14
CA VAL A 174 10.76 -5.31 2.45
C VAL A 174 10.96 -5.29 0.93
N VAL A 175 11.91 -4.49 0.45
CA VAL A 175 12.26 -4.43 -0.98
C VAL A 175 12.85 -5.75 -1.48
N ALA A 176 13.71 -6.38 -0.67
CA ALA A 176 14.29 -7.68 -0.99
C ALA A 176 13.21 -8.77 -1.15
N ASP A 177 12.24 -8.80 -0.24
CA ASP A 177 11.13 -9.76 -0.34
C ASP A 177 10.25 -9.51 -1.58
N ILE A 178 9.96 -8.25 -1.91
CA ILE A 178 9.21 -7.92 -3.14
C ILE A 178 9.97 -8.44 -4.37
N ARG A 179 11.28 -8.17 -4.45
CA ARG A 179 12.13 -8.62 -5.56
C ARG A 179 12.29 -10.14 -5.61
N ALA A 180 12.34 -10.79 -4.46
CA ALA A 180 12.43 -12.26 -4.40
C ALA A 180 11.11 -12.94 -4.80
N THR A 181 9.96 -12.30 -4.51
CA THR A 181 8.63 -12.85 -4.82
C THR A 181 8.21 -12.57 -6.26
N ILE A 182 8.61 -11.42 -6.81
CA ILE A 182 8.28 -10.97 -8.17
C ILE A 182 9.57 -10.48 -8.84
N PRO A 183 10.49 -11.39 -9.19
CA PRO A 183 11.84 -11.03 -9.66
C PRO A 183 11.84 -10.28 -11.00
N GLU A 184 10.82 -10.48 -11.84
CA GLU A 184 10.70 -9.87 -13.16
C GLU A 184 10.26 -8.40 -13.06
N ALA A 185 9.56 -8.02 -11.98
CA ALA A 185 9.01 -6.68 -11.84
C ALA A 185 10.09 -5.63 -11.55
N ARG A 186 9.91 -4.45 -12.14
CA ARG A 186 10.75 -3.28 -11.82
C ARG A 186 10.25 -2.59 -10.56
N VAL A 187 11.05 -2.59 -9.50
CA VAL A 187 10.71 -1.94 -8.22
C VAL A 187 11.34 -0.54 -8.18
N THR A 188 10.49 0.48 -8.10
CA THR A 188 10.86 1.87 -7.85
C THR A 188 10.56 2.21 -6.40
N VAL A 189 11.57 2.68 -5.68
CA VAL A 189 11.45 3.09 -4.28
C VAL A 189 11.79 4.57 -4.16
N TRP A 190 10.98 5.31 -3.40
CA TRP A 190 11.26 6.71 -3.08
C TRP A 190 11.00 7.00 -1.61
N ARG A 191 11.55 8.10 -1.12
CA ARG A 191 11.33 8.55 0.25
C ARG A 191 10.14 9.50 0.31
N TYR A 192 9.27 9.28 1.27
CA TYR A 192 8.13 10.16 1.55
C TYR A 192 8.58 11.59 1.81
N GLU A 193 9.71 11.76 2.48
CA GLU A 193 10.29 13.06 2.81
C GLU A 193 10.71 13.88 1.56
N GLU A 194 10.85 13.21 0.43
CA GLU A 194 11.23 13.81 -0.87
C GLU A 194 10.01 13.97 -1.80
N LEU A 195 8.80 13.71 -1.31
CA LEU A 195 7.59 13.67 -2.14
C LEU A 195 7.35 14.98 -2.89
N CYS A 196 7.52 16.14 -2.24
CA CYS A 196 7.34 17.45 -2.88
C CYS A 196 8.33 17.69 -4.03
N ALA A 197 9.54 17.12 -3.96
CA ALA A 197 10.57 17.30 -4.98
C ALA A 197 10.47 16.26 -6.12
N THR A 198 10.09 15.03 -5.82
CA THR A 198 10.16 13.89 -6.77
C THR A 198 8.80 13.28 -7.10
N GLY A 199 7.76 13.64 -6.36
CA GLY A 199 6.44 13.01 -6.45
C GLY A 199 5.79 13.16 -7.82
N GLN A 200 5.96 14.29 -8.49
CA GLN A 200 5.40 14.52 -9.83
C GLN A 200 5.95 13.52 -10.84
N ALA A 201 7.25 13.34 -10.92
CA ALA A 201 7.88 12.38 -11.84
C ALA A 201 7.43 10.93 -11.55
N MET A 202 7.20 10.62 -10.29
CA MET A 202 6.72 9.32 -9.87
C MET A 202 5.26 9.10 -10.27
N VAL A 203 4.40 10.10 -10.10
CA VAL A 203 3.01 10.05 -10.55
C VAL A 203 2.94 9.84 -12.06
N GLU A 204 3.72 10.56 -12.84
CA GLU A 204 3.79 10.37 -14.31
C GLU A 204 4.26 8.96 -14.67
N ALA A 205 5.21 8.40 -13.94
CA ALA A 205 5.65 7.02 -14.14
C ALA A 205 4.53 5.99 -13.82
N MET A 206 3.70 6.27 -12.82
CA MET A 206 2.53 5.44 -12.47
C MET A 206 1.43 5.55 -13.52
N THR A 207 1.09 6.77 -13.92
CA THR A 207 -0.03 7.06 -14.81
C THR A 207 0.28 6.83 -16.29
N GLY A 208 1.56 6.78 -16.64
CA GLY A 208 2.02 6.58 -18.02
C GLY A 208 2.04 7.84 -18.88
N GLY A 209 1.82 9.02 -18.28
CA GLY A 209 1.82 10.32 -18.95
C GLY A 209 1.68 11.46 -17.97
N PRO A 210 1.63 12.71 -18.45
CA PRO A 210 1.52 13.88 -17.61
C PRO A 210 0.21 13.86 -16.81
N PHE A 211 0.34 13.89 -15.50
CA PHE A 211 -0.77 13.91 -14.55
C PHE A 211 -0.34 14.72 -13.33
N GLU A 212 -0.70 15.98 -13.32
CA GLU A 212 -0.26 16.91 -12.26
C GLU A 212 -1.05 16.68 -10.97
N ILE A 213 -0.36 16.61 -9.84
CA ILE A 213 -0.95 16.54 -8.50
C ILE A 213 -0.35 17.64 -7.62
N ASP A 214 -1.20 18.33 -6.88
CA ASP A 214 -0.76 19.25 -5.83
C ASP A 214 -0.26 18.47 -4.62
N MET A 215 1.04 18.33 -4.50
CA MET A 215 1.71 17.59 -3.43
C MET A 215 1.69 18.33 -2.09
N ASP A 216 1.44 19.64 -2.06
CA ASP A 216 1.44 20.43 -0.83
C ASP A 216 0.23 20.08 0.07
N GLN A 217 -0.82 19.49 -0.50
CA GLN A 217 -1.96 18.98 0.26
C GLN A 217 -1.66 17.71 1.08
N SER A 218 -0.49 17.11 0.94
CA SER A 218 -0.09 15.91 1.68
C SER A 218 -0.09 16.10 3.20
N GLY A 219 0.10 17.34 3.69
CA GLY A 219 0.05 17.70 5.10
C GLY A 219 -1.35 17.74 5.73
N ALA A 220 -2.42 17.75 4.92
CA ALA A 220 -3.80 17.92 5.41
C ALA A 220 -4.37 16.68 6.12
N MET A 221 -3.70 15.53 6.09
CA MET A 221 -4.09 14.31 6.79
C MET A 221 -3.30 14.12 8.09
N GLY A 222 -3.57 15.02 9.06
CA GLY A 222 -2.85 15.08 10.32
C GLY A 222 -2.89 13.78 11.14
N ALA A 223 -1.73 13.34 11.61
CA ALA A 223 -1.65 12.41 12.72
C ALA A 223 -2.27 13.06 13.98
N LEU A 224 -2.83 12.24 14.87
CA LEU A 224 -3.27 12.73 16.17
C LEU A 224 -2.10 13.45 16.87
N SER A 225 -2.38 14.60 17.50
CA SER A 225 -1.39 15.28 18.31
C SER A 225 -0.95 14.41 19.50
N ALA A 226 0.23 14.65 20.03
CA ALA A 226 0.71 13.95 21.24
C ALA A 226 -0.27 14.05 22.40
N GLY A 227 -0.93 15.22 22.56
CA GLY A 227 -1.96 15.42 23.57
C GLY A 227 -3.24 14.60 23.32
N ALA A 228 -3.67 14.46 22.08
CA ALA A 228 -4.79 13.59 21.73
C ALA A 228 -4.47 12.11 21.99
N MET A 229 -3.25 11.67 21.65
CA MET A 229 -2.77 10.32 21.93
C MET A 229 -2.70 10.02 23.44
N ALA A 230 -2.23 10.99 24.24
CA ALA A 230 -2.19 10.84 25.70
C ALA A 230 -3.61 10.70 26.31
N ARG A 231 -4.60 11.45 25.81
CA ARG A 231 -5.98 11.32 26.27
C ARG A 231 -6.60 9.96 25.92
N ILE A 232 -6.34 9.44 24.71
CA ILE A 232 -6.81 8.11 24.33
C ILE A 232 -6.17 7.04 25.22
N ALA A 233 -4.86 7.15 25.50
CA ALA A 233 -4.17 6.24 26.40
C ALA A 233 -4.80 6.20 27.79
N ALA A 234 -5.10 7.37 28.35
CA ALA A 234 -5.72 7.48 29.68
C ALA A 234 -7.14 6.92 29.72
N ALA A 235 -7.90 7.01 28.64
CA ALA A 235 -9.27 6.48 28.56
C ALA A 235 -9.32 4.95 28.32
N SER A 236 -8.18 4.33 27.97
CA SER A 236 -8.08 2.89 27.62
C SER A 236 -7.37 2.08 28.70
N ALA A 237 -6.94 2.73 29.81
CA ALA A 237 -6.32 2.13 30.97
C ALA A 237 -7.35 1.78 32.06
#